data_58bd2d40f6416cc970e68c4e8e5d4537
#
_entry.id   58bd2d40f6416cc970e68c4e8e5d4537
#
_cell.length_a   1.000
_cell.length_b   1.000
_cell.length_c   1.000
_cell.angle_alpha   90.00
_cell.angle_beta   90.00
_cell.angle_gamma   90.00
#
_symmetry.space_group_name_H-M   'P 1'
#
loop_
_entity.id
_entity.type
_entity.pdbx_description
1 polymer ?
#
loop_
_entity_poly.entity_id
_entity_poly.type
_entity_poly.pdbx_seq_one_letter_code
_entity_poly.pdbx_strand_id
1 'polypeptide(L)'
;HYPARPDQRAAQENRVGAVHGLAVFGSHQGAVMEIEAVAMPGSGNVTVRGIVDEEEMGDSAHCMKRRSTARVSADNVETVLRMQGYLPAERDVHVNFPGGAPVDGPSAGVAMAVAAVSALTGRHVDGGCALTGEISVQGQIKPVGGVSEKVEAARRAGLIRAYVPRENMQERFEACGIDVRAIDTLAQALERVLLPAALSETEAEKQPARIAPLAAQGTGGEASCNG
;
A
#
# COMPACT_ATOMS: atom_id res chain seq x y z
N HIS A 1 -20.61 0.91 14.25
CA HIS A 1 -19.91 2.15 14.64
C HIS A 1 -18.48 1.79 14.97
N TYR A 2 -17.56 2.00 14.02
CA TYR A 2 -16.12 1.97 14.36
C TYR A 2 -15.80 3.34 14.96
N PRO A 3 -15.26 3.40 16.17
CA PRO A 3 -14.82 4.66 16.74
C PRO A 3 -13.72 5.24 15.84
N ALA A 4 -13.83 6.52 15.51
CA ALA A 4 -12.74 7.24 14.84
C ALA A 4 -11.48 7.06 15.69
N ARG A 5 -10.44 6.44 15.11
CA ARG A 5 -9.14 6.36 15.79
C ARG A 5 -8.65 7.80 15.98
N PRO A 6 -8.16 8.16 17.17
CA PRO A 6 -7.55 9.47 17.37
C PRO A 6 -6.42 9.65 16.36
N ASP A 7 -6.17 10.90 15.93
CA ASP A 7 -5.16 11.28 14.95
C ASP A 7 -3.81 10.62 15.27
N GLN A 8 -3.59 9.46 14.69
CA GLN A 8 -2.36 8.71 14.90
C GLN A 8 -1.32 9.30 13.94
N ARG A 9 -0.23 9.83 14.49
CA ARG A 9 0.90 10.30 13.66
C ARG A 9 1.40 9.14 12.81
N ALA A 10 1.56 9.37 11.51
CA ALA A 10 2.16 8.41 10.61
C ALA A 10 3.64 8.20 10.97
N ALA A 11 4.10 6.97 10.89
CA ALA A 11 5.53 6.67 11.03
C ALA A 11 6.25 7.24 9.81
N GLN A 12 7.23 8.14 10.02
CA GLN A 12 8.01 8.78 8.94
C GLN A 12 9.32 8.04 8.66
N GLU A 13 9.42 6.80 9.05
CA GLU A 13 10.58 5.96 8.81
C GLU A 13 10.61 5.49 7.35
N ASN A 14 11.79 5.60 6.72
CA ASN A 14 12.00 5.08 5.37
C ASN A 14 12.07 3.56 5.43
N ARG A 15 11.15 2.87 4.75
CA ARG A 15 11.07 1.40 4.76
C ARG A 15 10.92 0.84 3.36
N VAL A 16 11.45 -0.35 3.16
CA VAL A 16 11.21 -1.11 1.93
C VAL A 16 9.81 -1.72 1.98
N GLY A 17 9.06 -1.57 0.90
CA GLY A 17 7.72 -2.15 0.75
C GLY A 17 6.62 -1.50 1.60
N ALA A 18 6.88 -0.41 2.31
CA ALA A 18 5.87 0.26 3.13
C ALA A 18 5.57 1.67 2.61
N VAL A 19 4.30 1.97 2.36
CA VAL A 19 3.81 3.22 1.74
C VAL A 19 2.59 3.72 2.50
N HIS A 20 2.48 5.05 2.65
CA HIS A 20 1.24 5.66 3.12
C HIS A 20 0.30 5.93 1.94
N GLY A 21 -0.87 5.31 1.97
CA GLY A 21 -2.00 5.60 1.10
C GLY A 21 -2.99 6.56 1.76
N LEU A 22 -3.84 7.20 0.96
CA LEU A 22 -4.86 8.12 1.42
C LEU A 22 -6.25 7.61 1.06
N ALA A 23 -7.13 7.50 2.03
CA ALA A 23 -8.51 7.06 1.89
C ALA A 23 -9.51 8.08 2.43
N VAL A 24 -10.78 7.90 2.07
CA VAL A 24 -11.94 8.58 2.67
C VAL A 24 -12.90 7.53 3.15
N PHE A 25 -13.35 7.67 4.39
CA PHE A 25 -14.35 6.82 4.99
C PHE A 25 -15.64 7.62 5.24
N GLY A 26 -16.79 6.97 5.00
CA GLY A 26 -18.09 7.64 5.15
C GLY A 26 -18.23 8.85 4.23
N SER A 27 -18.91 9.89 4.71
CA SER A 27 -19.24 11.04 3.87
C SER A 27 -18.09 12.04 3.67
N HIS A 28 -17.13 12.16 4.60
CA HIS A 28 -16.07 13.20 4.52
C HIS A 28 -14.87 12.97 5.44
N GLN A 29 -14.59 11.77 5.88
CA GLN A 29 -13.48 11.54 6.81
C GLN A 29 -12.26 10.98 6.08
N GLY A 30 -11.26 11.84 5.84
CA GLY A 30 -9.97 11.42 5.31
C GLY A 30 -9.14 10.67 6.34
N ALA A 31 -8.37 9.68 5.88
CA ALA A 31 -7.44 8.91 6.70
C ALA A 31 -6.17 8.56 5.94
N VAL A 32 -5.07 8.44 6.68
CA VAL A 32 -3.83 7.83 6.21
C VAL A 32 -3.89 6.35 6.56
N MET A 33 -3.53 5.50 5.60
CA MET A 33 -3.44 4.06 5.77
C MET A 33 -2.05 3.58 5.37
N GLU A 34 -1.52 2.64 6.10
CA GLU A 34 -0.29 1.95 5.71
C GLU A 34 -0.61 0.86 4.69
N ILE A 35 0.23 0.72 3.68
CA ILE A 35 0.19 -0.35 2.68
C ILE A 35 1.55 -1.01 2.72
N GLU A 36 1.58 -2.31 2.94
CA GLU A 36 2.79 -3.10 3.03
C GLU A 36 2.90 -4.07 1.86
N ALA A 37 4.10 -4.27 1.34
CA ALA A 37 4.37 -5.26 0.32
C ALA A 37 5.64 -6.04 0.63
N VAL A 38 5.62 -7.33 0.31
CA VAL A 38 6.77 -8.22 0.42
C VAL A 38 6.94 -8.96 -0.90
N ALA A 39 8.16 -9.05 -1.40
CA ALA A 39 8.51 -9.84 -2.57
C ALA A 39 9.23 -11.13 -2.16
N MET A 40 8.81 -12.26 -2.71
CA MET A 40 9.33 -13.59 -2.38
C MET A 40 9.57 -14.40 -3.66
N PRO A 41 10.37 -15.49 -3.63
CA PRO A 41 10.43 -16.43 -4.75
C PRO A 41 9.04 -16.98 -5.08
N GLY A 42 8.70 -17.07 -6.37
CA GLY A 42 7.36 -17.48 -6.78
C GLY A 42 7.24 -17.68 -8.29
N SER A 43 6.07 -17.41 -8.84
CA SER A 43 5.70 -17.59 -10.23
C SER A 43 5.15 -16.34 -10.93
N GLY A 44 5.47 -15.17 -10.37
CA GLY A 44 5.09 -13.88 -10.93
C GLY A 44 3.68 -13.42 -10.55
N ASN A 45 3.13 -13.85 -9.42
CA ASN A 45 1.78 -13.49 -9.00
C ASN A 45 1.78 -12.28 -8.07
N VAL A 46 0.70 -11.48 -8.13
CA VAL A 46 0.43 -10.42 -7.16
C VAL A 46 -0.80 -10.81 -6.35
N THR A 47 -0.62 -10.92 -5.03
CA THR A 47 -1.72 -11.15 -4.10
C THR A 47 -1.98 -9.89 -3.28
N VAL A 48 -3.23 -9.43 -3.22
CA VAL A 48 -3.63 -8.26 -2.41
C VAL A 48 -4.61 -8.70 -1.33
N ARG A 49 -4.36 -8.29 -0.09
CA ARG A 49 -5.21 -8.57 1.07
C ARG A 49 -5.63 -7.27 1.76
N GLY A 50 -6.80 -7.30 2.41
CA GLY A 50 -7.36 -6.15 3.11
C GLY A 50 -8.16 -5.20 2.22
N ILE A 51 -8.53 -5.65 1.03
CA ILE A 51 -9.46 -4.95 0.13
C ILE A 51 -10.80 -5.68 0.06
N VAL A 52 -11.85 -4.96 -0.37
CA VAL A 52 -13.12 -5.59 -0.74
C VAL A 52 -12.91 -6.33 -2.06
N ASP A 53 -13.25 -7.62 -2.12
CA ASP A 53 -13.10 -8.43 -3.34
C ASP A 53 -14.34 -8.33 -4.23
N GLU A 54 -15.54 -8.42 -3.65
CA GLU A 54 -16.82 -8.41 -4.35
C GLU A 54 -17.80 -7.42 -3.70
N GLU A 55 -18.61 -6.80 -4.51
CA GLU A 55 -19.71 -5.93 -4.09
C GLU A 55 -21.05 -6.54 -4.53
N GLU A 56 -22.06 -6.46 -3.67
CA GLU A 56 -23.43 -6.82 -4.00
C GLU A 56 -24.17 -5.58 -4.51
N MET A 57 -24.75 -5.69 -5.70
CA MET A 57 -25.56 -4.63 -6.32
C MET A 57 -26.98 -5.16 -6.59
N GLY A 58 -27.96 -4.35 -6.26
CA GLY A 58 -29.38 -4.65 -6.49
C GLY A 58 -30.20 -4.62 -5.21
N ASP A 59 -31.48 -4.94 -5.36
CA ASP A 59 -32.41 -5.09 -4.25
C ASP A 59 -32.54 -6.57 -3.82
N SER A 60 -33.33 -6.83 -2.79
CA SER A 60 -33.52 -8.18 -2.23
C SER A 60 -34.10 -9.21 -3.23
N ALA A 61 -34.61 -8.77 -4.40
CA ALA A 61 -35.15 -9.63 -5.43
C ALA A 61 -34.17 -9.90 -6.58
N HIS A 62 -33.19 -8.98 -6.80
CA HIS A 62 -32.19 -9.10 -7.88
C HIS A 62 -30.82 -8.66 -7.38
N CYS A 63 -30.16 -9.55 -6.66
CA CYS A 63 -28.78 -9.32 -6.19
C CYS A 63 -27.78 -9.82 -7.25
N MET A 64 -26.95 -8.92 -7.76
CA MET A 64 -25.80 -9.27 -8.62
C MET A 64 -24.50 -9.03 -7.86
N LYS A 65 -23.60 -10.00 -7.90
CA LYS A 65 -22.23 -9.83 -7.41
C LYS A 65 -21.33 -9.35 -8.53
N ARG A 66 -20.52 -8.33 -8.24
CA ARG A 66 -19.45 -7.87 -9.14
C ARG A 66 -18.14 -7.75 -8.37
N ARG A 67 -17.02 -7.77 -9.08
CA ARG A 67 -15.72 -7.40 -8.49
C ARG A 67 -15.77 -5.96 -8.02
N SER A 68 -15.26 -5.70 -6.83
CA SER A 68 -15.15 -4.34 -6.30
C SER A 68 -14.20 -3.49 -7.14
N THR A 69 -14.31 -2.17 -7.02
CA THR A 69 -13.40 -1.25 -7.69
C THR A 69 -11.97 -1.34 -7.12
N ALA A 70 -11.83 -1.69 -5.84
CA ALA A 70 -10.53 -1.96 -5.22
C ALA A 70 -9.87 -3.21 -5.82
N ARG A 71 -10.65 -4.29 -6.08
CA ARG A 71 -10.13 -5.51 -6.71
C ARG A 71 -9.70 -5.25 -8.15
N VAL A 72 -10.51 -4.51 -8.93
CA VAL A 72 -10.15 -4.12 -10.30
C VAL A 72 -8.86 -3.29 -10.31
N SER A 73 -8.68 -2.38 -9.35
CA SER A 73 -7.45 -1.59 -9.21
C SER A 73 -6.23 -2.48 -8.91
N ALA A 74 -6.38 -3.51 -8.08
CA ALA A 74 -5.32 -4.47 -7.81
C ALA A 74 -4.93 -5.28 -9.07
N ASP A 75 -5.89 -5.71 -9.87
CA ASP A 75 -5.66 -6.40 -11.14
C ASP A 75 -4.95 -5.46 -12.16
N ASN A 76 -5.28 -4.16 -12.17
CA ASN A 76 -4.57 -3.16 -12.97
C ASN A 76 -3.12 -2.98 -12.51
N VAL A 77 -2.87 -2.95 -11.19
CA VAL A 77 -1.50 -2.89 -10.65
C VAL A 77 -0.66 -4.06 -11.15
N GLU A 78 -1.17 -5.30 -11.04
CA GLU A 78 -0.46 -6.48 -11.53
C GLU A 78 -0.13 -6.35 -13.02
N THR A 79 -1.12 -5.93 -13.83
CA THR A 79 -0.94 -5.74 -15.28
C THR A 79 0.17 -4.72 -15.58
N VAL A 80 0.15 -3.56 -14.91
CA VAL A 80 1.16 -2.51 -15.13
C VAL A 80 2.55 -2.95 -14.72
N LEU A 81 2.67 -3.63 -13.55
CA LEU A 81 3.96 -4.14 -13.09
C LEU A 81 4.58 -5.15 -14.07
N ARG A 82 3.77 -6.03 -14.65
CA ARG A 82 4.21 -6.96 -15.71
C ARG A 82 4.62 -6.21 -16.97
N MET A 83 3.76 -5.33 -17.47
CA MET A 83 3.99 -4.60 -18.74
C MET A 83 5.18 -3.68 -18.69
N GLN A 84 5.48 -3.08 -17.55
CA GLN A 84 6.64 -2.20 -17.37
C GLN A 84 7.91 -2.93 -16.90
N GLY A 85 7.86 -4.27 -16.78
CA GLY A 85 9.01 -5.10 -16.45
C GLY A 85 9.45 -5.05 -14.99
N TYR A 86 8.60 -4.55 -14.08
CA TYR A 86 8.91 -4.55 -12.65
C TYR A 86 8.67 -5.90 -11.97
N LEU A 87 7.74 -6.72 -12.48
CA LEU A 87 7.40 -8.02 -11.91
C LEU A 87 8.08 -9.16 -12.67
N PRO A 88 9.18 -9.73 -12.15
CA PRO A 88 9.83 -10.89 -12.73
C PRO A 88 8.96 -12.16 -12.61
N ALA A 89 9.11 -13.08 -13.55
CA ALA A 89 8.32 -14.32 -13.58
C ALA A 89 8.61 -15.25 -12.38
N GLU A 90 9.78 -15.14 -11.77
CA GLU A 90 10.23 -15.93 -10.60
C GLU A 90 10.00 -15.28 -9.23
N ARG A 91 9.28 -14.15 -9.20
CA ARG A 91 8.98 -13.43 -7.96
C ARG A 91 7.49 -13.24 -7.79
N ASP A 92 6.97 -13.58 -6.62
CA ASP A 92 5.62 -13.21 -6.18
C ASP A 92 5.67 -11.97 -5.29
N VAL A 93 4.60 -11.18 -5.32
CA VAL A 93 4.41 -10.00 -4.45
C VAL A 93 3.13 -10.19 -3.64
N HIS A 94 3.25 -10.02 -2.33
CA HIS A 94 2.09 -9.95 -1.44
C HIS A 94 1.95 -8.51 -0.94
N VAL A 95 0.81 -7.89 -1.24
CA VAL A 95 0.41 -6.56 -0.76
C VAL A 95 -0.65 -6.73 0.31
N ASN A 96 -0.49 -6.03 1.42
CA ASN A 96 -1.41 -6.08 2.54
C ASN A 96 -1.81 -4.67 3.01
N PHE A 97 -3.08 -4.51 3.39
CA PHE A 97 -3.60 -3.33 4.06
C PHE A 97 -3.85 -3.67 5.53
N PRO A 98 -2.90 -3.40 6.44
CA PRO A 98 -3.10 -3.66 7.85
C PRO A 98 -4.18 -2.73 8.43
N GLY A 99 -4.91 -3.18 9.44
CA GLY A 99 -5.85 -2.32 10.17
C GLY A 99 -7.29 -2.80 10.28
N GLY A 100 -7.62 -3.94 9.66
CA GLY A 100 -8.87 -4.69 9.91
C GLY A 100 -10.13 -4.18 9.21
N ALA A 101 -10.15 -2.99 8.62
CA ALA A 101 -11.25 -2.53 7.76
C ALA A 101 -10.86 -2.71 6.29
N PRO A 102 -11.63 -3.47 5.49
CA PRO A 102 -11.33 -3.63 4.08
C PRO A 102 -11.39 -2.30 3.35
N VAL A 103 -10.43 -2.08 2.46
CA VAL A 103 -10.37 -0.89 1.60
C VAL A 103 -11.30 -1.10 0.42
N ASP A 104 -12.17 -0.13 0.19
CA ASP A 104 -13.00 -0.05 -0.99
C ASP A 104 -12.58 1.15 -1.85
N GLY A 105 -12.71 0.99 -3.18
CA GLY A 105 -12.36 2.02 -4.14
C GLY A 105 -10.95 1.89 -4.73
N PRO A 106 -10.76 2.49 -5.94
CA PRO A 106 -9.54 2.30 -6.75
C PRO A 106 -8.39 3.22 -6.34
N SER A 107 -8.60 4.13 -5.40
CA SER A 107 -7.69 5.26 -5.10
C SER A 107 -6.35 4.86 -4.47
N ALA A 108 -6.18 3.61 -4.04
CA ALA A 108 -4.94 3.06 -3.51
C ALA A 108 -4.02 2.47 -4.60
N GLY A 109 -4.43 2.46 -5.86
CA GLY A 109 -3.71 1.79 -6.95
C GLY A 109 -2.27 2.24 -7.09
N VAL A 110 -2.00 3.54 -7.10
CA VAL A 110 -0.64 4.05 -7.21
C VAL A 110 0.20 3.66 -5.98
N ALA A 111 -0.37 3.70 -4.79
CA ALA A 111 0.36 3.35 -3.55
C ALA A 111 0.68 1.85 -3.49
N MET A 112 -0.26 0.97 -3.92
CA MET A 112 0.00 -0.48 -4.07
C MET A 112 1.15 -0.74 -5.05
N ALA A 113 1.15 -0.06 -6.22
CA ALA A 113 2.20 -0.23 -7.22
C ALA A 113 3.57 0.21 -6.70
N VAL A 114 3.65 1.35 -5.99
CA VAL A 114 4.89 1.85 -5.37
C VAL A 114 5.39 0.88 -4.30
N ALA A 115 4.52 0.37 -3.41
CA ALA A 115 4.88 -0.61 -2.40
C ALA A 115 5.45 -1.90 -3.03
N ALA A 116 4.79 -2.41 -4.08
CA ALA A 116 5.22 -3.59 -4.81
C ALA A 116 6.60 -3.41 -5.48
N VAL A 117 6.82 -2.29 -6.17
CA VAL A 117 8.12 -1.99 -6.82
C VAL A 117 9.22 -1.79 -5.77
N SER A 118 8.93 -1.11 -4.66
CA SER A 118 9.87 -0.99 -3.54
C SER A 118 10.29 -2.36 -3.03
N ALA A 119 9.34 -3.26 -2.77
CA ALA A 119 9.63 -4.63 -2.31
C ALA A 119 10.44 -5.45 -3.31
N LEU A 120 10.15 -5.30 -4.61
CA LEU A 120 10.85 -6.02 -5.69
C LEU A 120 12.27 -5.51 -5.91
N THR A 121 12.50 -4.21 -5.75
CA THR A 121 13.80 -3.56 -6.00
C THR A 121 14.66 -3.39 -4.76
N GLY A 122 14.10 -3.60 -3.54
CA GLY A 122 14.78 -3.34 -2.27
C GLY A 122 15.00 -1.85 -1.97
N ARG A 123 14.40 -0.93 -2.74
CA ARG A 123 14.54 0.50 -2.54
C ARG A 123 13.59 0.99 -1.44
N HIS A 124 14.10 1.80 -0.52
CA HIS A 124 13.28 2.42 0.52
C HIS A 124 12.31 3.44 -0.05
N VAL A 125 11.14 3.52 0.56
CA VAL A 125 10.13 4.55 0.31
C VAL A 125 10.40 5.73 1.25
N ASP A 126 10.24 6.97 0.77
CA ASP A 126 10.22 8.17 1.61
C ASP A 126 9.02 8.11 2.57
N GLY A 127 9.29 7.83 3.85
CA GLY A 127 8.27 7.71 4.89
C GLY A 127 7.55 9.01 5.22
N GLY A 128 8.07 10.16 4.79
CA GLY A 128 7.44 11.47 4.97
C GLY A 128 6.32 11.79 3.97
N CYS A 129 6.01 10.88 3.04
CA CYS A 129 5.04 11.14 1.99
C CYS A 129 3.85 10.17 2.00
N ALA A 130 2.74 10.59 1.39
CA ALA A 130 1.59 9.74 1.08
C ALA A 130 1.16 9.90 -0.37
N LEU A 131 0.49 8.88 -0.91
CA LEU A 131 -0.01 8.87 -2.28
C LEU A 131 -1.50 8.55 -2.33
N THR A 132 -2.17 9.12 -3.34
CA THR A 132 -3.49 8.68 -3.78
C THR A 132 -3.60 8.80 -5.28
N GLY A 133 -4.34 7.90 -5.90
CA GLY A 133 -4.58 7.88 -7.34
C GLY A 133 -4.99 6.50 -7.80
N GLU A 134 -5.90 6.45 -8.75
CA GLU A 134 -6.21 5.24 -9.48
C GLU A 134 -5.15 4.99 -10.54
N ILE A 135 -4.75 3.75 -10.77
CA ILE A 135 -3.79 3.38 -11.80
C ILE A 135 -4.50 2.71 -12.98
N SER A 136 -4.25 3.21 -14.19
CA SER A 136 -4.71 2.55 -15.42
C SER A 136 -3.76 1.45 -15.85
N VAL A 137 -4.21 0.52 -16.67
CA VAL A 137 -3.36 -0.56 -17.23
C VAL A 137 -2.17 -0.06 -18.07
N GLN A 138 -2.16 1.22 -18.44
CA GLN A 138 -1.05 1.88 -19.14
C GLN A 138 -0.09 2.63 -18.20
N GLY A 139 -0.32 2.55 -16.87
CA GLY A 139 0.50 3.23 -15.88
C GLY A 139 0.23 4.72 -15.72
N GLN A 140 -0.89 5.23 -16.27
CA GLN A 140 -1.36 6.59 -16.04
C GLN A 140 -2.07 6.67 -14.67
N ILE A 141 -1.89 7.78 -13.97
CA ILE A 141 -2.57 8.02 -12.70
C ILE A 141 -3.80 8.85 -12.96
N LYS A 142 -4.96 8.31 -12.59
CA LYS A 142 -6.28 8.88 -12.83
C LYS A 142 -6.82 9.59 -11.60
N PRO A 143 -7.70 10.61 -11.78
CA PRO A 143 -8.28 11.36 -10.69
C PRO A 143 -9.15 10.49 -9.78
N VAL A 144 -9.23 10.91 -8.52
CA VAL A 144 -9.96 10.20 -7.46
C VAL A 144 -10.82 11.19 -6.65
N GLY A 145 -11.81 10.67 -5.93
CA GLY A 145 -12.66 11.46 -5.05
C GLY A 145 -12.01 11.82 -3.72
N GLY A 146 -12.54 12.87 -3.05
CA GLY A 146 -12.20 13.21 -1.67
C GLY A 146 -10.75 13.67 -1.46
N VAL A 147 -10.14 14.31 -2.46
CA VAL A 147 -8.70 14.65 -2.38
C VAL A 147 -8.43 15.70 -1.30
N SER A 148 -9.38 16.61 -1.05
CA SER A 148 -9.22 17.61 0.02
C SER A 148 -9.16 16.98 1.41
N GLU A 149 -10.05 16.04 1.68
CA GLU A 149 -10.11 15.27 2.92
C GLU A 149 -8.87 14.39 3.10
N LYS A 150 -8.36 13.84 2.00
CA LYS A 150 -7.14 13.05 1.94
C LYS A 150 -5.90 13.88 2.26
N VAL A 151 -5.76 15.05 1.64
CA VAL A 151 -4.64 15.98 1.88
C VAL A 151 -4.68 16.48 3.33
N GLU A 152 -5.85 16.83 3.85
CA GLU A 152 -6.00 17.26 5.24
C GLU A 152 -5.66 16.12 6.22
N ALA A 153 -6.01 14.86 5.91
CA ALA A 153 -5.62 13.71 6.72
C ALA A 153 -4.11 13.51 6.73
N ALA A 154 -3.44 13.62 5.59
CA ALA A 154 -1.98 13.55 5.50
C ALA A 154 -1.31 14.64 6.37
N ARG A 155 -1.81 15.88 6.30
CA ARG A 155 -1.33 17.00 7.12
C ARG A 155 -1.49 16.73 8.62
N ARG A 156 -2.68 16.27 9.05
CA ARG A 156 -2.95 15.94 10.46
C ARG A 156 -2.09 14.78 10.97
N ALA A 157 -1.80 13.82 10.11
CA ALA A 157 -0.90 12.70 10.44
C ALA A 157 0.58 13.13 10.53
N GLY A 158 0.90 14.39 10.25
CA GLY A 158 2.25 14.95 10.33
C GLY A 158 3.13 14.63 9.13
N LEU A 159 2.55 14.16 8.01
CA LEU A 159 3.31 13.91 6.79
C LEU A 159 3.78 15.23 6.16
N ILE A 160 4.92 15.15 5.46
CA ILE A 160 5.58 16.31 4.86
C ILE A 160 5.02 16.59 3.47
N ARG A 161 4.64 15.51 2.75
CA ARG A 161 4.22 15.60 1.35
C ARG A 161 3.06 14.67 1.01
N ALA A 162 2.18 15.16 0.12
CA ALA A 162 1.11 14.35 -0.48
C ALA A 162 1.22 14.36 -2.01
N TYR A 163 1.23 13.20 -2.63
CA TYR A 163 1.18 13.05 -4.08
C TYR A 163 -0.23 12.74 -4.53
N VAL A 164 -0.76 13.56 -5.43
CA VAL A 164 -2.14 13.47 -5.94
C VAL A 164 -2.14 13.46 -7.47
N PRO A 165 -3.17 12.92 -8.13
CA PRO A 165 -3.31 13.03 -9.58
C PRO A 165 -3.32 14.49 -10.02
N ARG A 166 -2.70 14.80 -11.17
CA ARG A 166 -2.66 16.17 -11.71
C ARG A 166 -4.04 16.79 -11.85
N GLU A 167 -5.00 16.01 -12.33
CA GLU A 167 -6.39 16.47 -12.52
C GLU A 167 -7.10 16.83 -11.19
N ASN A 168 -6.57 16.36 -10.05
CA ASN A 168 -7.07 16.69 -8.72
C ASN A 168 -6.36 17.89 -8.06
N MET A 169 -5.33 18.48 -8.70
CA MET A 169 -4.65 19.66 -8.16
C MET A 169 -5.60 20.85 -8.06
N GLN A 170 -5.47 21.59 -6.99
CA GLN A 170 -6.30 22.76 -6.67
C GLN A 170 -5.42 23.88 -6.11
N GLU A 171 -5.67 25.12 -6.48
CA GLU A 171 -4.91 26.29 -6.00
C GLU A 171 -4.85 26.40 -4.47
N ARG A 172 -5.91 26.00 -3.78
CA ARG A 172 -5.95 26.00 -2.30
C ARG A 172 -4.91 25.09 -1.64
N PHE A 173 -4.32 24.12 -2.36
CA PHE A 173 -3.29 23.25 -1.81
C PHE A 173 -1.94 23.96 -1.63
N GLU A 174 -1.70 25.11 -2.26
CA GLU A 174 -0.49 25.90 -2.07
C GLU A 174 -0.35 26.45 -0.64
N ALA A 175 -1.48 26.66 0.05
CA ALA A 175 -1.52 27.22 1.41
C ALA A 175 -2.01 26.22 2.48
N CYS A 176 -2.11 24.93 2.16
CA CYS A 176 -2.73 23.96 3.07
C CYS A 176 -1.79 23.42 4.19
N GLY A 177 -0.53 23.89 4.23
CA GLY A 177 0.41 23.50 5.31
C GLY A 177 1.05 22.12 5.13
N ILE A 178 0.96 21.52 3.95
CA ILE A 178 1.67 20.32 3.48
C ILE A 178 2.06 20.50 2.02
N ASP A 179 3.21 19.97 1.60
CA ASP A 179 3.66 20.02 0.20
C ASP A 179 2.84 19.07 -0.67
N VAL A 180 1.90 19.60 -1.48
CA VAL A 180 1.07 18.78 -2.39
C VAL A 180 1.68 18.80 -3.79
N ARG A 181 1.96 17.64 -4.33
CA ARG A 181 2.59 17.46 -5.64
C ARG A 181 1.73 16.65 -6.60
N ALA A 182 1.62 17.12 -7.82
CA ALA A 182 0.94 16.40 -8.89
C ALA A 182 1.80 15.24 -9.41
N ILE A 183 1.15 14.10 -9.70
CA ILE A 183 1.73 12.97 -10.42
C ILE A 183 0.82 12.54 -11.56
N ASP A 184 1.41 12.13 -12.69
CA ASP A 184 0.70 11.73 -13.90
C ASP A 184 0.88 10.26 -14.23
N THR A 185 2.03 9.68 -13.85
CA THR A 185 2.41 8.30 -14.22
C THR A 185 3.03 7.55 -13.05
N LEU A 186 3.00 6.21 -13.11
CA LEU A 186 3.71 5.37 -12.16
C LEU A 186 5.21 5.69 -12.13
N ALA A 187 5.83 5.90 -13.29
CA ALA A 187 7.25 6.23 -13.38
C ALA A 187 7.59 7.51 -12.58
N GLN A 188 6.78 8.56 -12.70
CA GLN A 188 6.96 9.77 -11.90
C GLN A 188 6.76 9.52 -10.39
N ALA A 189 5.78 8.70 -10.02
CA ALA A 189 5.58 8.35 -8.62
C ALA A 189 6.81 7.63 -8.04
N LEU A 190 7.33 6.63 -8.75
CA LEU A 190 8.51 5.86 -8.35
C LEU A 190 9.76 6.74 -8.24
N GLU A 191 9.98 7.63 -9.21
CA GLU A 191 11.13 8.56 -9.20
C GLU A 191 11.12 9.49 -7.98
N ARG A 192 9.92 9.95 -7.57
CA ARG A 192 9.76 10.93 -6.50
C ARG A 192 9.70 10.34 -5.10
N VAL A 193 9.31 9.07 -4.98
CA VAL A 193 8.99 8.43 -3.71
C VAL A 193 10.01 7.37 -3.32
N LEU A 194 10.64 6.69 -4.28
CA LEU A 194 11.67 5.71 -4.01
C LEU A 194 13.04 6.38 -3.88
N LEU A 195 13.66 6.21 -2.72
CA LEU A 195 14.97 6.76 -2.43
C LEU A 195 16.05 6.14 -3.34
N PRO A 196 17.16 6.85 -3.63
CA PRO A 196 18.30 6.30 -4.34
C PRO A 196 18.86 5.05 -3.66
N ALA A 197 19.33 4.08 -4.44
CA ALA A 197 19.84 2.81 -3.92
C ALA A 197 21.01 2.99 -2.91
N ALA A 198 21.85 3.99 -3.07
CA ALA A 198 22.96 4.30 -2.16
C ALA A 198 22.51 4.73 -0.75
N LEU A 199 21.29 5.27 -0.60
CA LEU A 199 20.70 5.61 0.71
C LEU A 199 19.98 4.41 1.34
N SER A 200 19.64 3.40 0.53
CA SER A 200 18.97 2.18 1.02
C SER A 200 19.94 1.20 1.68
N GLU A 201 21.23 1.20 1.33
CA GLU A 201 22.22 0.28 1.88
C GLU A 201 22.66 0.65 3.31
N THR A 202 22.61 1.94 3.68
CA THR A 202 23.08 2.40 5.00
C THR A 202 22.14 1.99 6.15
N GLU A 203 20.88 1.69 5.87
CA GLU A 203 19.89 1.24 6.87
C GLU A 203 19.65 -0.27 6.87
N ALA A 204 20.03 -0.99 5.81
CA ALA A 204 19.91 -2.44 5.71
C ALA A 204 20.76 -3.19 6.75
N GLU A 205 21.84 -2.58 7.28
CA GLU A 205 22.67 -3.16 8.34
C GLU A 205 22.00 -3.18 9.72
N LYS A 206 20.84 -2.54 9.89
CA LYS A 206 20.09 -2.51 11.17
C LYS A 206 18.94 -3.49 11.27
N GLN A 207 18.78 -4.41 10.33
CA GLN A 207 17.74 -5.45 10.48
C GLN A 207 18.16 -6.45 11.57
N PRO A 208 17.32 -6.67 12.62
CA PRO A 208 17.59 -7.70 13.61
C PRO A 208 17.54 -9.09 13.00
N ALA A 209 18.46 -9.92 13.45
CA ALA A 209 18.73 -11.28 13.03
C ALA A 209 17.48 -12.14 12.81
N ARG A 210 17.55 -12.97 11.78
CA ARG A 210 16.72 -14.13 11.48
C ARG A 210 16.09 -14.75 12.72
N ILE A 211 14.78 -14.90 12.70
CA ILE A 211 14.08 -15.80 13.62
C ILE A 211 14.62 -17.22 13.37
N ALA A 212 15.36 -17.73 14.32
CA ALA A 212 15.83 -19.12 14.27
C ALA A 212 14.61 -20.06 14.33
N PRO A 213 14.60 -21.16 13.58
CA PRO A 213 13.50 -22.12 13.68
C PRO A 213 13.47 -22.71 15.09
N LEU A 214 12.27 -22.78 15.65
CA LEU A 214 12.00 -23.37 16.95
C LEU A 214 12.44 -24.85 16.91
N ALA A 215 13.50 -25.20 17.63
CA ALA A 215 13.94 -26.58 17.75
C ALA A 215 12.85 -27.40 18.44
N ALA A 216 12.35 -28.43 17.78
CA ALA A 216 11.46 -29.40 18.36
C ALA A 216 12.17 -30.09 19.54
N GLN A 217 11.71 -29.85 20.77
CA GLN A 217 12.14 -30.58 21.92
C GLN A 217 11.53 -31.99 21.86
N GLY A 218 12.35 -32.95 21.52
CA GLY A 218 12.01 -34.37 21.60
C GLY A 218 11.81 -34.79 23.05
N THR A 219 10.60 -35.19 23.38
CA THR A 219 10.31 -35.91 24.64
C THR A 219 10.82 -37.35 24.53
N GLY A 220 12.00 -37.58 25.03
CA GLY A 220 12.49 -38.91 25.35
C GLY A 220 12.03 -39.28 26.76
N GLY A 221 10.98 -40.08 26.87
CA GLY A 221 10.57 -40.73 28.09
C GLY A 221 10.88 -42.23 28.02
N GLU A 222 12.01 -42.66 28.52
CA GLU A 222 12.27 -44.04 28.84
C GLU A 222 11.60 -44.39 30.17
N ALA A 223 10.56 -45.22 30.11
CA ALA A 223 10.03 -45.92 31.27
C ALA A 223 10.71 -47.30 31.41
N SER A 224 11.62 -47.39 32.35
CA SER A 224 12.15 -48.67 32.83
C SER A 224 11.12 -49.28 33.79
N CYS A 225 10.58 -50.46 33.43
CA CYS A 225 9.91 -51.37 34.35
C CYS A 225 10.89 -52.45 34.76
N ASN A 226 11.30 -52.44 36.00
CA ASN A 226 11.79 -53.62 36.72
C ASN A 226 10.88 -53.88 37.92
N GLY A 227 10.42 -55.14 38.02
CA GLY A 227 9.68 -55.69 39.15
C GLY A 227 8.76 -56.81 38.72
#